data_b3e340010e56a158a0d69754aa15bb1b
#
_entry.id   b3e340010e56a158a0d69754aa15bb1b
#
_cell.length_a   1.000
_cell.length_b   1.000
_cell.length_c   1.000
_cell.angle_alpha   90.00
_cell.angle_beta   90.00
_cell.angle_gamma   90.00
#
_symmetry.space_group_name_H-M   'P 1'
#
loop_
_entity.id
_entity.type
_entity.pdbx_description
1 polymer ?
#
loop_
_entity_poly.entity_id
_entity_poly.type
_entity_poly.pdbx_seq_one_letter_code
_entity_poly.pdbx_strand_id
1 'polypeptide(L)'
;MAKRGKLKERPRELSIRPTITRHYKEFFLIVCEDESTEPAYFRKVFQEKFEDLLPKDTIRIETVGTGRNSLGVVEKAVEERISRTEIVPKAIDHVWAVFDKDDLDQNETTAKRFEDAFSVAAANDIDIAYSNECFELWLLLHFVNVNNSKPIPRKATEDVDKPSCLYGMLEAAINKGRTADQQIIYDHAHHSKPYISVEGLVDIIMKSGDEAKAIERAEALNASQQGKNPIEANPNTTVYKLVKELREWREFYGQ
;
A
#
# COMPACT_ATOMS: atom_id res chain seq x y z
N MET A 1 15.86 -57.41 -46.84
CA MET A 1 14.70 -56.79 -46.19
C MET A 1 14.96 -56.77 -44.67
N ALA A 2 15.29 -55.60 -44.11
CA ALA A 2 15.59 -55.43 -42.69
C ALA A 2 14.31 -55.03 -41.94
N LYS A 3 13.91 -55.81 -40.93
CA LYS A 3 12.77 -55.54 -40.05
C LYS A 3 13.13 -54.40 -39.08
N ARG A 4 12.43 -53.24 -39.23
CA ARG A 4 12.49 -52.15 -38.25
C ARG A 4 11.83 -52.60 -36.95
N GLY A 5 12.64 -52.57 -35.86
CA GLY A 5 12.16 -52.83 -34.51
C GLY A 5 11.31 -51.62 -34.01
N LYS A 6 10.11 -51.90 -33.45
CA LYS A 6 9.28 -50.92 -32.75
C LYS A 6 9.96 -50.48 -31.45
N LEU A 7 10.24 -49.19 -31.34
CA LEU A 7 10.60 -48.57 -30.02
C LEU A 7 9.38 -48.68 -29.11
N LYS A 8 9.55 -49.35 -27.97
CA LYS A 8 8.59 -49.31 -26.88
C LYS A 8 8.70 -47.96 -26.20
N GLU A 9 7.66 -47.14 -26.34
CA GLU A 9 7.50 -45.94 -25.50
C GLU A 9 7.36 -46.37 -24.03
N ARG A 10 8.29 -45.95 -23.19
CA ARG A 10 8.14 -46.03 -21.73
C ARG A 10 7.16 -44.93 -21.30
N PRO A 11 6.16 -45.23 -20.47
CA PRO A 11 5.32 -44.21 -19.87
C PRO A 11 6.23 -43.25 -19.12
N ARG A 12 6.17 -41.95 -19.43
CA ARG A 12 6.74 -40.92 -18.56
C ARG A 12 5.93 -40.90 -17.28
N GLU A 13 6.42 -41.54 -16.23
CA GLU A 13 5.97 -41.23 -14.89
C GLU A 13 6.25 -39.75 -14.65
N LEU A 14 5.19 -38.94 -14.62
CA LEU A 14 5.22 -37.60 -14.12
C LEU A 14 5.63 -37.71 -12.65
N SER A 15 6.91 -37.52 -12.34
CA SER A 15 7.34 -37.34 -10.97
C SER A 15 6.64 -36.08 -10.45
N ILE A 16 5.60 -36.27 -9.68
CA ILE A 16 5.00 -35.21 -8.86
C ILE A 16 6.14 -34.74 -7.95
N ARG A 17 6.76 -33.60 -8.32
CA ARG A 17 7.68 -32.95 -7.39
C ARG A 17 6.87 -32.63 -6.15
N PRO A 18 7.30 -33.06 -4.96
CA PRO A 18 6.63 -32.63 -3.75
C PRO A 18 6.67 -31.11 -3.73
N THR A 19 5.51 -30.49 -3.80
CA THR A 19 5.37 -29.06 -3.56
C THR A 19 5.77 -28.86 -2.12
N ILE A 20 6.94 -28.27 -1.88
CA ILE A 20 7.38 -27.93 -0.53
C ILE A 20 6.39 -26.84 -0.10
N THR A 21 5.43 -27.23 0.70
CA THR A 21 4.47 -26.35 1.33
C THR A 21 5.23 -25.56 2.39
N ARG A 22 5.65 -24.35 2.04
CA ARG A 22 6.24 -23.42 3.01
C ARG A 22 5.11 -22.96 3.91
N HIS A 23 5.21 -23.23 5.20
CA HIS A 23 4.28 -22.78 6.22
C HIS A 23 4.86 -21.50 6.83
N TYR A 24 4.33 -20.34 6.43
CA TYR A 24 4.60 -19.08 7.12
C TYR A 24 3.88 -19.08 8.47
N LYS A 25 4.46 -18.40 9.45
CA LYS A 25 3.80 -18.19 10.74
C LYS A 25 2.70 -17.15 10.61
N GLU A 26 3.00 -16.05 9.89
CA GLU A 26 2.05 -15.00 9.57
C GLU A 26 2.06 -14.69 8.08
N PHE A 27 0.88 -14.43 7.52
CA PHE A 27 0.71 -14.07 6.13
C PHE A 27 -0.14 -12.81 5.99
N PHE A 28 0.47 -11.73 5.50
CA PHE A 28 -0.16 -10.46 5.17
C PHE A 28 -0.45 -10.36 3.68
N LEU A 29 -1.71 -10.07 3.35
CA LEU A 29 -2.12 -9.69 2.00
C LEU A 29 -2.52 -8.21 2.02
N ILE A 30 -1.80 -7.38 1.29
CA ILE A 30 -2.03 -5.94 1.17
C ILE A 30 -2.50 -5.66 -0.25
N VAL A 31 -3.75 -5.24 -0.41
CA VAL A 31 -4.35 -4.94 -1.71
C VAL A 31 -4.54 -3.44 -1.83
N CYS A 32 -3.89 -2.83 -2.82
CA CYS A 32 -3.76 -1.40 -3.01
C CYS A 32 -4.61 -0.90 -4.18
N GLU A 33 -5.11 0.33 -4.07
CA GLU A 33 -5.83 1.01 -5.15
C GLU A 33 -4.91 1.34 -6.31
N ASP A 34 -3.78 2.01 -6.03
CA ASP A 34 -2.75 2.33 -7.01
C ASP A 34 -1.96 1.06 -7.42
N GLU A 35 -1.45 1.06 -8.64
CA GLU A 35 -0.59 0.00 -9.17
C GLU A 35 0.91 0.28 -8.94
N SER A 36 1.27 1.46 -8.47
CA SER A 36 2.65 1.94 -8.42
C SER A 36 3.12 2.34 -7.01
N THR A 37 2.64 3.46 -6.47
CA THR A 37 3.22 4.11 -5.27
C THR A 37 2.98 3.33 -3.99
N GLU A 38 1.73 2.99 -3.71
CA GLU A 38 1.36 2.20 -2.51
C GLU A 38 2.03 0.82 -2.51
N PRO A 39 1.93 0.00 -3.61
CA PRO A 39 2.59 -1.29 -3.63
C PRO A 39 4.12 -1.19 -3.53
N ALA A 40 4.75 -0.19 -4.14
CA ALA A 40 6.20 0.01 -4.05
C ALA A 40 6.62 0.35 -2.62
N TYR A 41 5.85 1.20 -1.93
CA TYR A 41 6.10 1.54 -0.53
C TYR A 41 6.08 0.28 0.36
N PHE A 42 4.98 -0.48 0.37
CA PHE A 42 4.86 -1.66 1.23
C PHE A 42 5.87 -2.75 0.88
N ARG A 43 6.14 -2.98 -0.40
CA ARG A 43 7.16 -3.93 -0.86
C ARG A 43 8.53 -3.55 -0.32
N LYS A 44 8.97 -2.32 -0.56
CA LYS A 44 10.35 -1.89 -0.27
C LYS A 44 10.59 -1.65 1.22
N VAL A 45 9.59 -1.09 1.92
CA VAL A 45 9.72 -0.76 3.35
C VAL A 45 9.55 -2.01 4.23
N PHE A 46 8.74 -2.98 3.81
CA PHE A 46 8.36 -4.12 4.64
C PHE A 46 8.74 -5.46 4.01
N GLN A 47 8.21 -5.81 2.85
CA GLN A 47 8.39 -7.15 2.28
C GLN A 47 9.87 -7.49 2.10
N GLU A 48 10.64 -6.68 1.36
CA GLU A 48 12.07 -6.90 1.11
C GLU A 48 12.88 -6.93 2.42
N LYS A 49 12.60 -5.99 3.34
CA LYS A 49 13.32 -5.94 4.63
C LYS A 49 12.97 -7.09 5.57
N PHE A 50 11.74 -7.58 5.55
CA PHE A 50 11.36 -8.70 6.39
C PHE A 50 11.99 -10.01 5.89
N GLU A 51 12.07 -10.17 4.56
CA GLU A 51 12.77 -11.30 3.95
C GLU A 51 14.28 -11.33 4.31
N ASP A 52 14.89 -10.15 4.48
CA ASP A 52 16.31 -10.01 4.84
C ASP A 52 16.58 -10.17 6.35
N LEU A 53 15.65 -9.72 7.20
CA LEU A 53 15.88 -9.55 8.65
C LEU A 53 15.28 -10.67 9.50
N LEU A 54 14.27 -11.39 9.00
CA LEU A 54 13.59 -12.44 9.74
C LEU A 54 14.03 -13.84 9.25
N PRO A 55 13.93 -14.86 10.12
CA PRO A 55 14.11 -16.24 9.67
C PRO A 55 13.15 -16.56 8.53
N LYS A 56 13.62 -17.35 7.57
CA LYS A 56 12.80 -17.80 6.44
C LYS A 56 11.50 -18.42 6.93
N ASP A 57 10.44 -18.16 6.19
CA ASP A 57 9.11 -18.71 6.47
C ASP A 57 8.46 -18.18 7.78
N THR A 58 8.92 -17.03 8.29
CA THR A 58 8.31 -16.39 9.48
C THR A 58 7.13 -15.51 9.08
N ILE A 59 7.37 -14.47 8.33
CA ILE A 59 6.32 -13.55 7.84
C ILE A 59 6.37 -13.53 6.32
N ARG A 60 5.21 -13.69 5.70
CA ARG A 60 5.00 -13.46 4.27
C ARG A 60 4.18 -12.21 4.08
N ILE A 61 4.64 -11.31 3.24
CA ILE A 61 3.89 -10.13 2.82
C ILE A 61 3.72 -10.20 1.31
N GLU A 62 2.49 -10.14 0.85
CA GLU A 62 2.18 -9.98 -0.57
C GLU A 62 1.44 -8.68 -0.79
N THR A 63 1.88 -7.91 -1.77
CA THR A 63 1.30 -6.62 -2.11
C THR A 63 0.78 -6.66 -3.54
N VAL A 64 -0.47 -6.25 -3.73
CA VAL A 64 -1.18 -6.28 -5.02
C VAL A 64 -1.71 -4.88 -5.32
N GLY A 65 -1.29 -4.28 -6.43
CA GLY A 65 -1.91 -3.08 -7.00
C GLY A 65 -3.07 -3.45 -7.94
N THR A 66 -4.12 -2.67 -7.97
CA THR A 66 -5.36 -3.06 -8.67
C THR A 66 -5.83 -2.09 -9.75
N GLY A 67 -5.54 -0.80 -9.65
CA GLY A 67 -6.10 0.24 -10.50
C GLY A 67 -7.64 0.35 -10.38
N ARG A 68 -8.22 -0.13 -9.26
CA ARG A 68 -9.67 -0.12 -9.00
C ARG A 68 -10.02 0.97 -8.01
N ASN A 69 -11.28 1.39 -7.98
CA ASN A 69 -11.78 2.28 -6.93
C ASN A 69 -11.86 1.57 -5.56
N SER A 70 -12.08 2.30 -4.50
CA SER A 70 -12.10 1.83 -3.11
C SER A 70 -12.92 0.55 -2.87
N LEU A 71 -14.17 0.48 -3.39
CA LEU A 71 -14.98 -0.74 -3.30
C LEU A 71 -14.34 -1.90 -4.07
N GLY A 72 -13.86 -1.64 -5.28
CA GLY A 72 -13.20 -2.64 -6.12
C GLY A 72 -11.90 -3.17 -5.51
N VAL A 73 -11.19 -2.38 -4.70
CA VAL A 73 -10.01 -2.83 -3.93
C VAL A 73 -10.44 -3.86 -2.87
N VAL A 74 -11.49 -3.58 -2.11
CA VAL A 74 -12.01 -4.51 -1.08
C VAL A 74 -12.54 -5.80 -1.72
N GLU A 75 -13.31 -5.69 -2.81
CA GLU A 75 -13.76 -6.87 -3.57
C GLU A 75 -12.58 -7.70 -4.06
N LYS A 76 -11.53 -7.05 -4.56
CA LYS A 76 -10.31 -7.72 -4.99
C LYS A 76 -9.58 -8.39 -3.83
N ALA A 77 -9.57 -7.79 -2.67
CA ALA A 77 -8.97 -8.41 -1.47
C ALA A 77 -9.70 -9.70 -1.08
N VAL A 78 -11.02 -9.75 -1.19
CA VAL A 78 -11.81 -10.98 -1.00
C VAL A 78 -11.43 -12.05 -2.03
N GLU A 79 -11.42 -11.68 -3.33
CA GLU A 79 -11.03 -12.59 -4.43
C GLU A 79 -9.62 -13.17 -4.22
N GLU A 80 -8.66 -12.31 -3.90
CA GLU A 80 -7.26 -12.68 -3.73
C GLU A 80 -7.05 -13.58 -2.51
N ARG A 81 -7.76 -13.32 -1.40
CA ARG A 81 -7.74 -14.19 -0.22
C ARG A 81 -8.25 -15.58 -0.55
N ILE A 82 -9.37 -15.69 -1.26
CA ILE A 82 -9.96 -16.99 -1.66
C ILE A 82 -8.98 -17.73 -2.56
N SER A 83 -8.51 -17.09 -3.63
CA SER A 83 -7.58 -17.69 -4.59
C SER A 83 -6.29 -18.20 -3.94
N ARG A 84 -5.73 -17.45 -3.01
CA ARG A 84 -4.49 -17.87 -2.32
C ARG A 84 -4.72 -18.99 -1.32
N THR A 85 -5.87 -19.02 -0.64
CA THR A 85 -6.22 -20.09 0.29
C THR A 85 -6.34 -21.44 -0.43
N GLU A 86 -6.73 -21.47 -1.70
CA GLU A 86 -6.76 -22.68 -2.52
C GLU A 86 -5.36 -23.19 -2.89
N ILE A 87 -4.37 -22.30 -2.98
CA ILE A 87 -3.01 -22.62 -3.42
C ILE A 87 -2.06 -22.87 -2.24
N VAL A 88 -2.24 -22.13 -1.16
CA VAL A 88 -1.39 -22.20 0.04
C VAL A 88 -2.16 -22.88 1.15
N PRO A 89 -1.60 -23.94 1.80
CA PRO A 89 -2.32 -24.71 2.83
C PRO A 89 -2.63 -23.93 4.12
N LYS A 90 -2.08 -22.73 4.28
CA LYS A 90 -2.34 -21.84 5.41
C LYS A 90 -3.27 -20.71 4.98
N ALA A 91 -4.29 -20.43 5.79
CA ALA A 91 -5.10 -19.24 5.63
C ALA A 91 -4.25 -17.96 5.70
N ILE A 92 -4.67 -16.92 5.01
CA ILE A 92 -4.09 -15.58 5.15
C ILE A 92 -4.58 -15.02 6.48
N ASP A 93 -3.64 -14.59 7.32
CA ASP A 93 -3.95 -14.16 8.69
C ASP A 93 -4.43 -12.70 8.71
N HIS A 94 -3.83 -11.84 7.88
CA HIS A 94 -4.08 -10.40 7.85
C HIS A 94 -4.38 -9.95 6.42
N VAL A 95 -5.54 -9.36 6.20
CA VAL A 95 -5.93 -8.83 4.88
C VAL A 95 -6.22 -7.35 5.02
N TRP A 96 -5.47 -6.54 4.28
CA TRP A 96 -5.59 -5.09 4.28
C TRP A 96 -5.97 -4.57 2.90
N ALA A 97 -6.96 -3.68 2.85
CA ALA A 97 -7.32 -2.88 1.69
C ALA A 97 -6.79 -1.45 1.88
N VAL A 98 -5.94 -1.00 0.96
CA VAL A 98 -5.33 0.33 0.96
C VAL A 98 -5.93 1.13 -0.17
N PHE A 99 -6.53 2.29 0.12
CA PHE A 99 -7.18 3.12 -0.89
C PHE A 99 -7.30 4.58 -0.46
N ASP A 100 -7.51 5.44 -1.45
CA ASP A 100 -7.64 6.87 -1.30
C ASP A 100 -9.11 7.31 -1.35
N LYS A 101 -9.41 8.43 -0.70
CA LYS A 101 -10.73 9.06 -0.85
C LYS A 101 -10.83 9.79 -2.18
N ASP A 102 -9.72 10.38 -2.67
CA ASP A 102 -9.67 11.18 -3.89
C ASP A 102 -10.73 12.32 -3.95
N ASP A 103 -11.13 12.71 -5.15
CA ASP A 103 -12.17 13.74 -5.40
C ASP A 103 -13.60 13.13 -5.42
N LEU A 104 -13.87 12.11 -4.57
CA LEU A 104 -15.11 11.31 -4.62
C LEU A 104 -16.37 12.09 -4.20
N ASP A 105 -16.22 13.13 -3.40
CA ASP A 105 -17.30 14.02 -2.97
C ASP A 105 -17.96 14.83 -4.10
N GLN A 106 -17.34 14.84 -5.27
CA GLN A 106 -17.90 15.48 -6.47
C GLN A 106 -18.96 14.61 -7.20
N ASN A 107 -19.08 13.32 -6.80
CA ASN A 107 -20.00 12.38 -7.45
C ASN A 107 -20.63 11.43 -6.41
N GLU A 108 -21.94 11.53 -6.25
CA GLU A 108 -22.71 10.75 -5.28
C GLU A 108 -22.52 9.22 -5.43
N THR A 109 -22.37 8.73 -6.67
CA THR A 109 -22.12 7.30 -6.91
C THR A 109 -20.76 6.84 -6.41
N THR A 110 -19.73 7.68 -6.57
CA THR A 110 -18.36 7.36 -6.10
C THR A 110 -18.26 7.51 -4.59
N ALA A 111 -18.89 8.51 -4.00
CA ALA A 111 -19.00 8.66 -2.55
C ALA A 111 -19.64 7.43 -1.92
N LYS A 112 -20.75 6.94 -2.49
CA LYS A 112 -21.40 5.72 -2.02
C LYS A 112 -20.49 4.50 -2.11
N ARG A 113 -19.74 4.31 -3.19
CA ARG A 113 -18.79 3.19 -3.32
C ARG A 113 -17.69 3.23 -2.24
N PHE A 114 -17.24 4.42 -1.88
CA PHE A 114 -16.29 4.60 -0.80
C PHE A 114 -16.90 4.17 0.55
N GLU A 115 -18.13 4.55 0.84
CA GLU A 115 -18.86 4.12 2.05
C GLU A 115 -19.15 2.62 2.04
N ASP A 116 -19.59 2.07 0.89
CA ASP A 116 -19.86 0.64 0.73
C ASP A 116 -18.59 -0.20 0.96
N ALA A 117 -17.39 0.32 0.61
CA ALA A 117 -16.12 -0.34 0.84
C ALA A 117 -15.92 -0.69 2.33
N PHE A 118 -16.25 0.22 3.26
CA PHE A 118 -16.14 -0.04 4.70
C PHE A 118 -17.10 -1.13 5.17
N SER A 119 -18.31 -1.13 4.63
CA SER A 119 -19.34 -2.13 4.98
C SER A 119 -18.95 -3.52 4.48
N VAL A 120 -18.46 -3.61 3.23
CA VAL A 120 -18.01 -4.88 2.62
C VAL A 120 -16.76 -5.40 3.32
N ALA A 121 -15.81 -4.53 3.66
CA ALA A 121 -14.60 -4.90 4.38
C ALA A 121 -14.94 -5.49 5.76
N ALA A 122 -15.80 -4.81 6.52
CA ALA A 122 -16.24 -5.29 7.83
C ALA A 122 -16.98 -6.65 7.75
N ALA A 123 -17.81 -6.85 6.71
CA ALA A 123 -18.52 -8.12 6.51
C ALA A 123 -17.58 -9.28 6.11
N ASN A 124 -16.36 -8.99 5.65
CA ASN A 124 -15.40 -9.97 5.19
C ASN A 124 -14.12 -10.05 6.04
N ASP A 125 -14.09 -9.41 7.21
CA ASP A 125 -12.91 -9.38 8.08
C ASP A 125 -11.66 -8.90 7.31
N ILE A 126 -11.78 -7.73 6.68
CA ILE A 126 -10.72 -7.04 5.96
C ILE A 126 -10.49 -5.70 6.64
N ASP A 127 -9.24 -5.44 7.00
CA ASP A 127 -8.83 -4.17 7.56
C ASP A 127 -8.64 -3.10 6.48
N ILE A 128 -8.89 -1.84 6.84
CA ILE A 128 -8.80 -0.71 5.92
C ILE A 128 -7.71 0.26 6.36
N ALA A 129 -6.85 0.59 5.41
CA ALA A 129 -5.88 1.67 5.49
C ALA A 129 -6.21 2.72 4.42
N TYR A 130 -6.98 3.76 4.78
CA TYR A 130 -7.36 4.80 3.83
C TYR A 130 -6.66 6.13 4.10
N SER A 131 -6.55 6.95 3.05
CA SER A 131 -6.09 8.34 3.14
C SER A 131 -7.11 9.31 2.55
N ASN A 132 -7.28 10.48 3.17
CA ASN A 132 -8.11 11.56 2.70
C ASN A 132 -7.26 12.84 2.60
N GLU A 133 -6.89 13.29 1.44
CA GLU A 133 -7.34 12.91 0.06
C GLU A 133 -6.61 11.67 -0.52
N CYS A 134 -5.28 11.54 -0.34
CA CYS A 134 -4.45 10.55 -1.03
C CYS A 134 -3.28 10.06 -0.18
N PHE A 135 -2.67 8.96 -0.61
CA PHE A 135 -1.57 8.28 0.06
C PHE A 135 -0.34 9.18 0.30
N GLU A 136 -0.17 10.22 -0.52
CA GLU A 136 0.89 11.21 -0.32
C GLU A 136 0.80 11.94 1.01
N LEU A 137 -0.37 11.99 1.64
CA LEU A 137 -0.49 12.48 3.02
C LEU A 137 0.36 11.63 3.97
N TRP A 138 0.28 10.30 3.86
CA TRP A 138 1.12 9.39 4.66
C TRP A 138 2.61 9.63 4.41
N LEU A 139 3.02 9.77 3.15
CA LEU A 139 4.41 10.04 2.79
C LEU A 139 4.90 11.39 3.34
N LEU A 140 4.05 12.42 3.27
CA LEU A 140 4.34 13.76 3.77
C LEU A 140 4.57 13.78 5.29
N LEU A 141 3.79 12.98 6.02
CA LEU A 141 3.89 12.89 7.48
C LEU A 141 5.26 12.38 7.97
N HIS A 142 6.05 11.73 7.13
CA HIS A 142 7.44 11.38 7.46
C HIS A 142 8.33 12.60 7.65
N PHE A 143 7.97 13.76 7.09
CA PHE A 143 8.80 14.97 7.09
C PHE A 143 8.24 16.09 7.95
N VAL A 144 6.95 16.34 7.91
CA VAL A 144 6.33 17.53 8.49
C VAL A 144 5.02 17.23 9.22
N ASN A 145 4.68 18.11 10.17
CA ASN A 145 3.33 18.18 10.69
C ASN A 145 2.41 18.84 9.67
N VAL A 146 1.20 18.34 9.57
CA VAL A 146 0.16 18.89 8.68
C VAL A 146 -0.88 19.62 9.53
N ASN A 147 -1.32 20.79 9.04
CA ASN A 147 -2.37 21.55 9.71
C ASN A 147 -3.74 20.90 9.42
N ASN A 148 -4.47 20.58 10.48
CA ASN A 148 -5.78 19.93 10.43
C ASN A 148 -6.97 20.89 10.53
N SER A 149 -6.73 22.20 10.50
CA SER A 149 -7.80 23.21 10.67
C SER A 149 -8.72 23.36 9.45
N LYS A 150 -8.27 22.89 8.29
CA LYS A 150 -9.03 22.92 7.04
C LYS A 150 -8.64 21.76 6.14
N PRO A 151 -9.53 21.35 5.21
CA PRO A 151 -9.22 20.35 4.20
C PRO A 151 -7.99 20.74 3.36
N ILE A 152 -7.22 19.75 2.93
CA ILE A 152 -6.05 19.91 2.06
C ILE A 152 -6.35 19.15 0.77
N PRO A 153 -6.41 19.86 -0.37
CA PRO A 153 -6.65 19.21 -1.66
C PRO A 153 -5.44 18.41 -2.12
N ARG A 154 -5.67 17.38 -2.93
CA ARG A 154 -4.63 16.51 -3.49
C ARG A 154 -3.65 17.26 -4.37
N LYS A 155 -4.16 18.01 -5.34
CA LYS A 155 -3.39 18.71 -6.38
C LYS A 155 -3.74 20.19 -6.49
N ALA A 156 -2.86 20.96 -7.13
CA ALA A 156 -3.13 22.36 -7.48
C ALA A 156 -4.29 22.47 -8.46
N THR A 157 -5.07 23.55 -8.33
CA THR A 157 -6.18 23.94 -9.21
C THR A 157 -6.06 25.44 -9.52
N GLU A 158 -7.04 26.01 -10.23
CA GLU A 158 -7.09 27.48 -10.45
C GLU A 158 -7.18 28.26 -9.12
N ASP A 159 -7.87 27.68 -8.11
CA ASP A 159 -8.09 28.31 -6.81
C ASP A 159 -7.09 27.83 -5.73
N VAL A 160 -6.24 26.84 -6.03
CA VAL A 160 -5.28 26.25 -5.08
C VAL A 160 -3.90 26.23 -5.70
N ASP A 161 -3.00 27.01 -5.13
CA ASP A 161 -1.60 27.04 -5.55
C ASP A 161 -0.85 25.73 -5.15
N LYS A 162 0.20 25.41 -5.90
CA LYS A 162 0.97 24.18 -5.69
C LYS A 162 1.48 23.98 -4.24
N PRO A 163 1.99 25.01 -3.53
CA PRO A 163 2.42 24.86 -2.13
C PRO A 163 1.31 24.54 -1.15
N SER A 164 0.05 24.72 -1.52
CA SER A 164 -1.12 24.52 -0.65
C SER A 164 -1.81 23.17 -0.85
N CYS A 165 -1.34 22.33 -1.76
CA CYS A 165 -1.86 20.99 -2.01
C CYS A 165 -0.87 19.89 -1.56
N LEU A 166 -1.36 18.65 -1.35
CA LEU A 166 -0.54 17.54 -0.86
C LEU A 166 0.67 17.25 -1.76
N TYR A 167 0.49 17.24 -3.08
CA TYR A 167 1.60 16.99 -4.01
C TYR A 167 2.69 18.06 -3.91
N GLY A 168 2.31 19.32 -3.83
CA GLY A 168 3.27 20.43 -3.69
C GLY A 168 3.95 20.44 -2.31
N MET A 169 3.20 20.13 -1.25
CA MET A 169 3.77 20.01 0.10
C MET A 169 4.78 18.85 0.19
N LEU A 170 4.48 17.70 -0.43
CA LEU A 170 5.40 16.57 -0.51
C LEU A 170 6.66 16.94 -1.30
N GLU A 171 6.49 17.55 -2.48
CA GLU A 171 7.62 18.03 -3.29
C GLU A 171 8.52 19.00 -2.51
N ALA A 172 7.94 19.94 -1.80
CA ALA A 172 8.70 20.88 -0.96
C ALA A 172 9.43 20.16 0.19
N ALA A 173 8.79 19.16 0.80
CA ALA A 173 9.37 18.40 1.91
C ALA A 173 10.57 17.56 1.47
N ILE A 174 10.48 16.85 0.35
CA ILE A 174 11.58 16.04 -0.19
C ILE A 174 12.71 16.88 -0.75
N ASN A 175 12.45 18.14 -1.09
CA ASN A 175 13.46 19.09 -1.59
C ASN A 175 14.13 19.93 -0.50
N LYS A 176 13.70 19.79 0.75
CA LYS A 176 14.27 20.57 1.84
C LYS A 176 15.78 20.35 1.99
N GLY A 177 16.56 21.40 1.87
CA GLY A 177 18.02 21.38 1.98
C GLY A 177 18.74 20.98 0.67
N ARG A 178 18.04 20.78 -0.44
CA ARG A 178 18.61 20.53 -1.76
C ARG A 178 18.94 21.84 -2.46
N THR A 179 20.04 21.84 -3.23
CA THR A 179 20.42 22.96 -4.11
C THR A 179 19.52 22.97 -5.35
N ALA A 180 19.49 24.07 -6.09
CA ALA A 180 18.60 24.25 -7.25
C ALA A 180 18.80 23.17 -8.33
N ASP A 181 20.03 22.72 -8.54
CA ASP A 181 20.39 21.66 -9.47
C ASP A 181 20.03 20.24 -8.99
N GLN A 182 19.70 20.09 -7.70
CA GLN A 182 19.30 18.84 -7.06
C GLN A 182 17.79 18.73 -6.81
N GLN A 183 17.04 19.75 -7.23
CA GLN A 183 15.58 19.75 -7.03
C GLN A 183 14.93 18.60 -7.77
N ILE A 184 13.99 17.97 -7.08
CA ILE A 184 13.19 16.84 -7.55
C ILE A 184 11.82 17.37 -7.93
N ILE A 185 11.33 16.95 -9.08
CA ILE A 185 9.96 17.23 -9.51
C ILE A 185 9.11 16.02 -9.16
N TYR A 186 8.07 16.24 -8.37
CA TYR A 186 7.10 15.21 -8.05
C TYR A 186 5.83 15.41 -8.88
N ASP A 187 5.36 14.32 -9.48
CA ASP A 187 4.07 14.25 -10.16
C ASP A 187 3.54 12.82 -10.01
N HIS A 188 2.32 12.68 -9.53
CA HIS A 188 1.71 11.37 -9.28
C HIS A 188 1.52 10.54 -10.57
N ALA A 189 1.23 11.19 -11.69
CA ALA A 189 0.99 10.53 -12.98
C ALA A 189 2.27 10.25 -13.79
N HIS A 190 3.41 10.81 -13.39
CA HIS A 190 4.65 10.77 -14.16
C HIS A 190 5.82 10.28 -13.32
N HIS A 191 6.36 9.10 -13.64
CA HIS A 191 7.44 8.45 -12.88
C HIS A 191 8.74 8.29 -13.69
N SER A 192 8.90 9.03 -14.77
CA SER A 192 10.11 9.06 -15.58
C SER A 192 10.65 10.48 -15.71
N LYS A 193 11.96 10.61 -15.99
CA LYS A 193 12.62 11.93 -16.10
C LYS A 193 11.81 12.92 -16.94
N PRO A 194 11.67 14.17 -16.49
CA PRO A 194 12.39 14.81 -15.37
C PRO A 194 11.81 14.54 -13.97
N TYR A 195 10.72 13.79 -13.87
CA TYR A 195 10.05 13.47 -12.61
C TYR A 195 10.78 12.37 -11.82
N ILE A 196 10.55 12.30 -10.53
CA ILE A 196 11.08 11.23 -9.69
C ILE A 196 10.36 9.91 -9.99
N SER A 197 11.11 8.81 -10.03
CA SER A 197 10.48 7.48 -10.08
C SER A 197 9.87 7.11 -8.73
N VAL A 198 8.93 6.17 -8.74
CA VAL A 198 8.28 5.66 -7.51
C VAL A 198 9.32 5.09 -6.56
N GLU A 199 10.25 4.27 -7.07
CA GLU A 199 11.33 3.69 -6.26
C GLU A 199 12.23 4.76 -5.66
N GLY A 200 12.54 5.80 -6.44
CA GLY A 200 13.34 6.94 -5.98
C GLY A 200 12.63 7.73 -4.88
N LEU A 201 11.30 7.91 -4.97
CA LEU A 201 10.50 8.53 -3.93
C LEU A 201 10.55 7.70 -2.63
N VAL A 202 10.29 6.40 -2.73
CA VAL A 202 10.34 5.50 -1.56
C VAL A 202 11.74 5.49 -0.93
N ASP A 203 12.82 5.51 -1.72
CA ASP A 203 14.19 5.62 -1.21
C ASP A 203 14.43 6.90 -0.41
N ILE A 204 13.88 8.02 -0.85
CA ILE A 204 13.99 9.29 -0.11
C ILE A 204 13.20 9.19 1.20
N ILE A 205 12.00 8.65 1.19
CA ILE A 205 11.19 8.43 2.39
C ILE A 205 11.96 7.58 3.40
N MET A 206 12.53 6.46 2.95
CA MET A 206 13.29 5.54 3.82
C MET A 206 14.58 6.15 4.38
N LYS A 207 15.26 7.01 3.59
CA LYS A 207 16.56 7.58 3.94
C LYS A 207 16.44 8.84 4.79
N SER A 208 15.44 9.66 4.52
CA SER A 208 15.36 11.04 5.05
C SER A 208 14.08 11.29 5.84
N GLY A 209 13.09 10.41 5.73
CA GLY A 209 11.85 10.47 6.51
C GLY A 209 12.02 9.85 7.90
N ASP A 210 11.09 10.16 8.78
CA ASP A 210 10.98 9.62 10.14
C ASP A 210 9.63 8.90 10.28
N GLU A 211 9.65 7.56 10.20
CA GLU A 211 8.45 6.74 10.29
C GLU A 211 7.77 6.82 11.66
N ALA A 212 8.54 6.88 12.75
CA ALA A 212 7.98 6.99 14.08
C ALA A 212 7.20 8.32 14.24
N LYS A 213 7.78 9.41 13.72
CA LYS A 213 7.08 10.70 13.65
C LYS A 213 5.88 10.68 12.70
N ALA A 214 5.95 9.94 11.59
CA ALA A 214 4.80 9.79 10.69
C ALA A 214 3.62 9.11 11.40
N ILE A 215 3.87 8.04 12.15
CA ILE A 215 2.86 7.36 12.97
C ILE A 215 2.26 8.33 14.00
N GLU A 216 3.08 9.01 14.78
CA GLU A 216 2.66 9.96 15.82
C GLU A 216 1.77 11.08 15.23
N ARG A 217 2.16 11.62 14.07
CA ARG A 217 1.42 12.67 13.35
C ARG A 217 0.11 12.17 12.78
N ALA A 218 0.11 10.95 12.20
CA ALA A 218 -1.10 10.32 11.67
C ALA A 218 -2.11 9.98 12.77
N GLU A 219 -1.65 9.50 13.93
CA GLU A 219 -2.50 9.27 15.10
C GLU A 219 -3.13 10.57 15.59
N ALA A 220 -2.36 11.64 15.66
CA ALA A 220 -2.87 12.97 16.07
C ALA A 220 -3.91 13.50 15.07
N LEU A 221 -3.66 13.36 13.75
CA LEU A 221 -4.64 13.72 12.73
C LEU A 221 -5.91 12.90 12.87
N ASN A 222 -5.81 11.59 12.96
CA ASN A 222 -6.96 10.69 13.10
C ASN A 222 -7.77 11.03 14.35
N ALA A 223 -7.13 11.28 15.49
CA ALA A 223 -7.79 11.69 16.72
C ALA A 223 -8.54 13.02 16.57
N SER A 224 -7.98 13.99 15.83
CA SER A 224 -8.62 15.29 15.57
C SER A 224 -9.85 15.21 14.66
N GLN A 225 -9.98 14.13 13.90
CA GLN A 225 -11.09 13.88 12.98
C GLN A 225 -12.11 12.88 13.55
N GLN A 226 -11.94 12.46 14.81
CA GLN A 226 -12.82 11.49 15.45
C GLN A 226 -14.28 11.93 15.42
N GLY A 227 -15.17 11.02 15.04
CA GLY A 227 -16.61 11.26 14.93
C GLY A 227 -17.07 11.85 13.60
N LYS A 228 -16.15 12.19 12.70
CA LYS A 228 -16.51 12.56 11.32
C LYS A 228 -16.65 11.32 10.43
N ASN A 229 -17.47 11.44 9.39
CA ASN A 229 -17.48 10.47 8.30
C ASN A 229 -16.09 10.46 7.63
N PRO A 230 -15.54 9.30 7.25
CA PRO A 230 -14.25 9.20 6.54
C PRO A 230 -14.13 10.10 5.30
N ILE A 231 -15.24 10.36 4.58
CA ILE A 231 -15.28 11.29 3.45
C ILE A 231 -14.97 12.73 3.89
N GLU A 232 -15.48 13.16 5.04
CA GLU A 232 -15.33 14.52 5.56
C GLU A 232 -14.07 14.71 6.39
N ALA A 233 -13.42 13.62 6.79
CA ALA A 233 -12.24 13.63 7.63
C ALA A 233 -10.98 13.98 6.82
N ASN A 234 -10.80 15.24 6.44
CA ASN A 234 -9.66 15.75 5.69
C ASN A 234 -8.94 16.86 6.49
N PRO A 235 -7.59 16.78 6.69
CA PRO A 235 -6.72 15.67 6.34
C PRO A 235 -6.80 14.51 7.34
N ASN A 236 -6.77 13.27 6.85
CA ASN A 236 -6.70 12.07 7.68
C ASN A 236 -6.05 10.90 6.93
N THR A 237 -5.35 10.04 7.64
CA THR A 237 -4.88 8.75 7.11
C THR A 237 -4.86 7.71 8.20
N THR A 238 -5.26 6.47 7.86
CA THR A 238 -5.21 5.31 8.75
C THR A 238 -4.14 4.30 8.34
N VAL A 239 -3.29 4.64 7.37
CA VAL A 239 -2.16 3.82 6.91
C VAL A 239 -1.22 3.47 8.08
N TYR A 240 -1.08 4.35 9.07
CA TYR A 240 -0.28 4.08 10.25
C TYR A 240 -0.70 2.82 11.02
N LYS A 241 -1.97 2.40 10.95
CA LYS A 241 -2.45 1.18 11.62
C LYS A 241 -1.81 -0.06 11.03
N LEU A 242 -1.82 -0.18 9.70
CA LEU A 242 -1.15 -1.26 8.98
C LEU A 242 0.36 -1.25 9.25
N VAL A 243 0.99 -0.06 9.21
CA VAL A 243 2.42 0.09 9.47
C VAL A 243 2.78 -0.36 10.90
N LYS A 244 1.98 0.01 11.90
CA LYS A 244 2.19 -0.42 13.29
C LYS A 244 2.07 -1.94 13.42
N GLU A 245 1.04 -2.53 12.87
CA GLU A 245 0.84 -3.98 12.92
C GLU A 245 2.03 -4.73 12.30
N LEU A 246 2.47 -4.32 11.10
CA LEU A 246 3.66 -4.89 10.47
C LEU A 246 4.92 -4.76 11.35
N ARG A 247 5.09 -3.62 12.04
CA ARG A 247 6.22 -3.40 12.94
C ARG A 247 6.15 -4.27 14.20
N GLU A 248 4.98 -4.39 14.80
CA GLU A 248 4.73 -5.22 15.98
C GLU A 248 5.05 -6.68 15.69
N TRP A 249 4.61 -7.22 14.57
CA TRP A 249 4.93 -8.59 14.15
C TRP A 249 6.43 -8.78 13.86
N ARG A 250 7.08 -7.78 13.24
CA ARG A 250 8.53 -7.84 13.04
C ARG A 250 9.28 -7.88 14.36
N GLU A 251 8.89 -7.06 15.33
CA GLU A 251 9.52 -7.05 16.65
C GLU A 251 9.29 -8.36 17.39
N PHE A 252 8.09 -8.91 17.32
CA PHE A 252 7.75 -10.18 17.95
C PHE A 252 8.61 -11.35 17.45
N TYR A 253 8.87 -11.43 16.16
CA TYR A 253 9.66 -12.52 15.58
C TYR A 253 11.15 -12.19 15.43
N GLY A 254 11.57 -10.97 15.61
CA GLY A 254 12.95 -10.51 15.51
C GLY A 254 13.74 -10.54 16.83
N GLN A 255 13.10 -11.00 17.92
CA GLN A 255 13.71 -11.13 19.25
C GLN A 255 14.59 -12.37 19.40
#